data_da401dc456b9d283dac3051f8cfc57f4
#
_entry.id   da401dc456b9d283dac3051f8cfc57f4
#
_cell.length_a   1.000
_cell.length_b   1.000
_cell.length_c   1.000
_cell.angle_alpha   90.00
_cell.angle_beta   90.00
_cell.angle_gamma   90.00
#
_symmetry.space_group_name_H-M   'P 1'
#
loop_
_entity.id
_entity.type
_entity.pdbx_description
1 polymer ?
#
loop_
_entity_poly.entity_id
_entity_poly.type
_entity_poly.pdbx_seq_one_letter_code
_entity_poly.pdbx_strand_id
1 'polypeptide(L)'
;SLVGCIGAGLVMFLINPVVCVIAISVELIIYWYLKRKALKSSWGDVRAGLWSSIARIALIKLKEKHSTARNWRPNILLFSSNPSRLMKLTRIANWFNQNKGIVTVCRTLVGDIRNMDVDTLEIQREMEEEFANKKITAFPEVYIVPNFEDGIIGIIQANGLAGMQSNTVMFGW
;
A
#
# COMPACT_ATOMS: atom_id res chain seq x y z
N SER A 1 28.28 11.42 -8.54
CA SER A 1 29.47 12.22 -8.37
C SER A 1 29.73 13.09 -9.61
N LEU A 2 29.31 14.33 -9.57
CA LEU A 2 29.52 15.33 -10.64
C LEU A 2 31.01 15.55 -10.94
N VAL A 3 31.86 15.52 -9.91
CA VAL A 3 33.31 15.72 -10.02
C VAL A 3 33.99 14.63 -10.89
N GLY A 4 33.56 13.39 -10.75
CA GLY A 4 34.09 12.28 -11.58
C GLY A 4 33.68 12.40 -13.05
N CYS A 5 32.44 12.86 -13.31
CA CYS A 5 31.97 13.05 -14.67
C CYS A 5 32.71 14.20 -15.40
N ILE A 6 32.94 15.30 -14.69
CA ILE A 6 33.71 16.42 -15.21
C ILE A 6 35.17 16.03 -15.46
N GLY A 7 35.79 15.29 -14.53
CA GLY A 7 37.16 14.80 -14.68
C GLY A 7 37.34 13.86 -15.87
N ALA A 8 36.40 12.91 -16.04
CA ALA A 8 36.43 12.00 -17.18
C ALA A 8 36.26 12.73 -18.51
N GLY A 9 35.34 13.70 -18.58
CA GLY A 9 35.14 14.52 -19.76
C GLY A 9 36.38 15.36 -20.13
N LEU A 10 37.07 15.94 -19.16
CA LEU A 10 38.32 16.66 -19.36
C LEU A 10 39.44 15.75 -19.92
N VAL A 11 39.58 14.57 -19.37
CA VAL A 11 40.59 13.60 -19.86
C VAL A 11 40.28 13.14 -21.28
N MET A 12 39.02 12.85 -21.61
CA MET A 12 38.60 12.51 -22.98
C MET A 12 38.86 13.65 -23.96
N PHE A 13 38.61 14.90 -23.56
CA PHE A 13 38.85 16.07 -24.41
C PHE A 13 40.35 16.29 -24.68
N LEU A 14 41.21 16.04 -23.69
CA LEU A 14 42.68 16.14 -23.83
C LEU A 14 43.26 15.09 -24.76
N ILE A 15 42.68 13.88 -24.81
CA ILE A 15 43.15 12.76 -25.65
C ILE A 15 42.74 12.99 -27.11
N ASN A 16 41.48 13.27 -27.36
CA ASN A 16 40.96 13.53 -28.71
C ASN A 16 39.68 14.35 -28.67
N PRO A 17 39.75 15.66 -28.94
CA PRO A 17 38.60 16.56 -28.84
C PRO A 17 37.46 16.20 -29.82
N VAL A 18 37.83 15.70 -31.03
CA VAL A 18 36.82 15.36 -32.06
C VAL A 18 35.99 14.16 -31.62
N VAL A 19 36.62 13.09 -31.11
CA VAL A 19 35.94 11.93 -30.62
C VAL A 19 35.07 12.24 -29.38
N CYS A 20 35.57 13.14 -28.51
CA CYS A 20 34.82 13.58 -27.35
C CYS A 20 33.52 14.29 -27.73
N VAL A 21 33.56 15.20 -28.69
CA VAL A 21 32.36 15.92 -29.18
C VAL A 21 31.36 14.96 -29.84
N ILE A 22 31.85 13.99 -30.62
CA ILE A 22 30.96 12.96 -31.21
C ILE A 22 30.28 12.11 -30.13
N ALA A 23 31.04 11.64 -29.14
CA ALA A 23 30.51 10.84 -28.04
C ALA A 23 29.42 11.58 -27.25
N ILE A 24 29.68 12.85 -26.88
CA ILE A 24 28.70 13.68 -26.17
C ILE A 24 27.45 13.90 -27.02
N SER A 25 27.63 14.12 -28.34
CA SER A 25 26.49 14.30 -29.25
C SER A 25 25.61 13.06 -29.33
N VAL A 26 26.21 11.88 -29.41
CA VAL A 26 25.49 10.59 -29.42
C VAL A 26 24.76 10.38 -28.09
N GLU A 27 25.40 10.65 -26.95
CA GLU A 27 24.76 10.54 -25.63
C GLU A 27 23.56 11.47 -25.50
N LEU A 28 23.67 12.72 -25.96
CA LEU A 28 22.59 13.69 -25.93
C LEU A 28 21.41 13.27 -26.82
N ILE A 29 21.69 12.71 -28.00
CA ILE A 29 20.65 12.19 -28.92
C ILE A 29 19.94 11.00 -28.27
N ILE A 30 20.68 10.06 -27.70
CA ILE A 30 20.11 8.89 -27.00
C ILE A 30 19.30 9.37 -25.79
N TYR A 31 19.82 10.29 -24.99
CA TYR A 31 19.10 10.86 -23.86
C TYR A 31 17.77 11.52 -24.28
N TRP A 32 17.80 12.31 -25.35
CA TRP A 32 16.59 12.98 -25.86
C TRP A 32 15.57 12.00 -26.43
N TYR A 33 16.04 10.97 -27.14
CA TYR A 33 15.19 9.89 -27.66
C TYR A 33 14.54 9.09 -26.53
N LEU A 34 15.33 8.69 -25.52
CA LEU A 34 14.83 7.99 -24.35
C LEU A 34 13.88 8.86 -23.53
N LYS A 35 14.19 10.13 -23.34
CA LYS A 35 13.33 11.07 -22.65
C LYS A 35 11.97 11.24 -23.34
N ARG A 36 11.93 11.26 -24.66
CA ARG A 36 10.66 11.28 -25.41
C ARG A 36 9.87 9.99 -25.29
N LYS A 37 10.53 8.85 -25.21
CA LYS A 37 9.90 7.52 -25.14
C LYS A 37 9.53 7.14 -23.70
N ALA A 38 10.34 7.52 -22.72
CA ALA A 38 10.18 7.16 -21.30
C ALA A 38 9.11 7.97 -20.55
N LEU A 39 8.63 9.09 -21.12
CA LEU A 39 7.68 9.97 -20.44
C LEU A 39 6.25 9.41 -20.30
N LYS A 40 5.99 8.21 -20.78
CA LYS A 40 4.70 7.51 -20.56
C LYS A 40 4.79 6.30 -19.64
N SER A 41 5.97 5.95 -19.16
CA SER A 41 6.10 4.91 -18.14
C SER A 41 6.15 5.58 -16.77
N SER A 42 5.06 5.49 -16.04
CA SER A 42 4.90 5.98 -14.69
C SER A 42 5.93 5.30 -13.77
N TRP A 43 6.92 6.06 -13.30
CA TRP A 43 7.87 5.60 -12.27
C TRP A 43 7.16 5.12 -10.98
N GLY A 44 5.90 5.54 -10.78
CA GLY A 44 5.03 5.03 -9.73
C GLY A 44 4.74 3.54 -9.87
N ASP A 45 4.56 3.05 -11.09
CA ASP A 45 4.23 1.66 -11.38
C ASP A 45 5.40 0.70 -11.08
N VAL A 46 6.62 1.10 -11.39
CA VAL A 46 7.84 0.31 -11.08
C VAL A 46 8.05 0.19 -9.56
N ARG A 47 7.82 1.26 -8.80
CA ARG A 47 7.92 1.23 -7.33
C ARG A 47 6.83 0.37 -6.71
N ALA A 48 5.60 0.47 -7.20
CA ALA A 48 4.49 -0.37 -6.76
C ALA A 48 4.78 -1.85 -7.03
N GLY A 49 5.33 -2.19 -8.20
CA GLY A 49 5.77 -3.54 -8.54
C GLY A 49 6.89 -4.07 -7.62
N LEU A 50 7.82 -3.22 -7.22
CA LEU A 50 8.87 -3.59 -6.25
C LEU A 50 8.27 -3.88 -4.87
N TRP A 51 7.41 -3.00 -4.35
CA TRP A 51 6.77 -3.19 -3.05
C TRP A 51 5.87 -4.43 -3.03
N SER A 52 5.12 -4.70 -4.09
CA SER A 52 4.31 -5.91 -4.20
C SER A 52 5.15 -7.19 -4.21
N SER A 53 6.33 -7.16 -4.85
CA SER A 53 7.28 -8.28 -4.85
C SER A 53 7.87 -8.53 -3.46
N ILE A 54 8.24 -7.47 -2.75
CA ILE A 54 8.74 -7.56 -1.36
C ILE A 54 7.64 -8.11 -0.44
N ALA A 55 6.42 -7.58 -0.56
CA ALA A 55 5.27 -8.06 0.22
C ALA A 55 5.00 -9.55 -0.03
N ARG A 56 5.02 -9.99 -1.29
CA ARG A 56 4.86 -11.40 -1.65
C ARG A 56 5.92 -12.29 -1.00
N ILE A 57 7.19 -11.89 -1.05
CA ILE A 57 8.28 -12.66 -0.42
C ILE A 57 8.10 -12.72 1.10
N ALA A 58 7.72 -11.59 1.71
CA ALA A 58 7.46 -11.53 3.14
C ALA A 58 6.30 -12.45 3.55
N LEU A 59 5.19 -12.45 2.80
CA LEU A 59 4.02 -13.31 3.03
C LEU A 59 4.38 -14.80 2.90
N ILE A 60 5.18 -15.18 1.90
CA ILE A 60 5.64 -16.58 1.74
C ILE A 60 6.47 -17.01 2.97
N LYS A 61 7.38 -16.15 3.43
CA LYS A 61 8.20 -16.45 4.62
C LYS A 61 7.38 -16.50 5.91
N LEU A 62 6.33 -15.67 6.03
CA LEU A 62 5.44 -15.68 7.19
C LEU A 62 4.60 -16.95 7.25
N LYS A 63 4.15 -17.47 6.10
CA LYS A 63 3.42 -18.74 6.02
C LYS A 63 4.21 -19.91 6.59
N GLU A 64 5.53 -19.91 6.43
CA GLU A 64 6.42 -20.98 6.92
C GLU A 64 6.70 -20.87 8.43
N LYS A 65 6.45 -19.71 9.03
CA LYS A 65 6.71 -19.48 10.46
C LYS A 65 5.42 -19.59 11.27
N HIS A 66 5.38 -20.56 12.18
CA HIS A 66 4.32 -20.61 13.18
C HIS A 66 4.42 -19.43 14.15
N SER A 67 3.29 -18.78 14.40
CA SER A 67 3.19 -17.72 15.39
C SER A 67 3.54 -18.27 16.79
N THR A 68 4.58 -17.74 17.40
CA THR A 68 4.91 -18.03 18.81
C THR A 68 4.32 -16.96 19.71
N ALA A 69 4.05 -17.27 20.97
CA ALA A 69 3.52 -16.32 21.95
C ALA A 69 4.38 -15.03 22.06
N ARG A 70 5.69 -15.14 21.85
CA ARG A 70 6.61 -13.99 21.86
C ARG A 70 6.40 -13.05 20.68
N ASN A 71 5.96 -13.57 19.53
CA ASN A 71 5.78 -12.82 18.28
C ASN A 71 4.31 -12.51 18.01
N TRP A 72 3.42 -12.83 18.96
CA TRP A 72 2.01 -12.50 18.82
C TRP A 72 1.82 -10.98 18.74
N ARG A 73 0.99 -10.55 17.79
CA ARG A 73 0.61 -9.15 17.58
C ARG A 73 -0.90 -9.09 17.36
N PRO A 74 -1.60 -8.10 17.91
CA PRO A 74 -3.03 -7.93 17.67
C PRO A 74 -3.26 -7.44 16.24
N ASN A 75 -3.76 -8.34 15.38
CA ASN A 75 -4.32 -7.98 14.08
C ASN A 75 -5.81 -7.73 14.29
N ILE A 76 -6.20 -6.47 14.27
CA ILE A 76 -7.52 -6.01 14.69
C ILE A 76 -8.41 -5.85 13.48
N LEU A 77 -9.58 -6.48 13.53
CA LEU A 77 -10.68 -6.26 12.59
C LEU A 77 -11.75 -5.42 13.29
N LEU A 78 -11.88 -4.17 12.88
CA LEU A 78 -12.79 -3.20 13.48
C LEU A 78 -14.05 -3.04 12.63
N PHE A 79 -15.20 -3.25 13.23
CA PHE A 79 -16.51 -3.00 12.62
C PHE A 79 -17.16 -1.76 13.23
N SER A 80 -17.56 -0.82 12.38
CA SER A 80 -18.35 0.33 12.80
C SER A 80 -19.18 0.87 11.66
N SER A 81 -20.46 0.99 11.88
CA SER A 81 -21.39 1.59 10.90
C SER A 81 -21.45 3.12 10.98
N ASN A 82 -21.00 3.71 12.09
CA ASN A 82 -21.08 5.15 12.31
C ASN A 82 -19.75 5.84 11.98
N PRO A 83 -19.68 6.67 10.91
CA PRO A 83 -18.45 7.34 10.50
C PRO A 83 -17.81 8.21 11.56
N SER A 84 -18.60 8.91 12.37
CA SER A 84 -18.09 9.82 13.41
C SER A 84 -17.42 9.08 14.57
N ARG A 85 -17.87 7.87 14.86
CA ARG A 85 -17.26 6.99 15.89
C ARG A 85 -16.10 6.19 15.34
N LEU A 86 -16.14 5.85 14.05
CA LEU A 86 -15.13 5.05 13.35
C LEU A 86 -13.72 5.57 13.63
N MET A 87 -13.51 6.87 13.50
CA MET A 87 -12.20 7.49 13.70
C MET A 87 -11.69 7.40 15.14
N LYS A 88 -12.59 7.54 16.11
CA LYS A 88 -12.19 7.39 17.52
C LYS A 88 -11.81 5.95 17.83
N LEU A 89 -12.61 5.02 17.35
CA LEU A 89 -12.34 3.58 17.53
C LEU A 89 -11.08 3.13 16.82
N THR A 90 -10.80 3.64 15.61
CA THR A 90 -9.57 3.35 14.88
C THR A 90 -8.34 3.86 15.63
N ARG A 91 -8.42 5.03 16.29
CA ARG A 91 -7.34 5.49 17.17
C ARG A 91 -7.13 4.58 18.37
N ILE A 92 -8.20 4.12 19.00
CA ILE A 92 -8.13 3.18 20.13
C ILE A 92 -7.52 1.86 19.66
N ALA A 93 -7.95 1.35 18.50
CA ALA A 93 -7.40 0.13 17.91
C ALA A 93 -5.88 0.27 17.63
N ASN A 94 -5.44 1.38 17.05
CA ASN A 94 -4.03 1.65 16.82
C ASN A 94 -3.23 1.80 18.12
N TRP A 95 -3.78 2.45 19.12
CA TRP A 95 -3.16 2.55 20.43
C TRP A 95 -3.01 1.17 21.08
N PHE A 96 -4.04 0.34 21.02
CA PHE A 96 -4.00 -1.04 21.53
C PHE A 96 -3.01 -1.90 20.75
N ASN A 97 -2.94 -1.73 19.45
CA ASN A 97 -2.02 -2.42 18.56
C ASN A 97 -0.55 -1.94 18.71
N GLN A 98 -0.31 -0.75 19.27
CA GLN A 98 1.02 -0.13 19.38
C GLN A 98 1.77 -0.04 18.04
N ASN A 99 1.08 0.08 16.93
CA ASN A 99 1.62 0.06 15.55
C ASN A 99 2.48 -1.19 15.23
N LYS A 100 2.19 -2.33 15.84
CA LYS A 100 2.94 -3.59 15.64
C LYS A 100 2.20 -4.65 14.85
N GLY A 101 0.89 -4.55 14.73
CA GLY A 101 0.03 -5.43 13.95
C GLY A 101 -0.75 -4.63 12.90
N ILE A 102 -1.72 -5.27 12.29
CA ILE A 102 -2.58 -4.69 11.25
C ILE A 102 -3.91 -4.27 11.87
N VAL A 103 -4.38 -3.10 11.53
CA VAL A 103 -5.73 -2.63 11.86
C VAL A 103 -6.53 -2.52 10.57
N THR A 104 -7.48 -3.42 10.38
CA THR A 104 -8.41 -3.39 9.26
C THR A 104 -9.73 -2.82 9.73
N VAL A 105 -10.21 -1.79 9.05
CA VAL A 105 -11.42 -1.07 9.41
C VAL A 105 -12.52 -1.39 8.39
N CYS A 106 -13.50 -2.18 8.82
CA CYS A 106 -14.58 -2.65 7.97
C CYS A 106 -15.82 -1.77 8.10
N ARG A 107 -16.21 -1.13 7.01
CA ARG A 107 -17.51 -0.50 6.85
C ARG A 107 -18.45 -1.47 6.16
N THR A 108 -19.48 -1.90 6.87
CA THR A 108 -20.48 -2.82 6.32
C THR A 108 -21.74 -2.05 5.90
N LEU A 109 -22.17 -2.28 4.68
CA LEU A 109 -23.41 -1.78 4.09
C LEU A 109 -24.38 -2.94 3.96
N VAL A 110 -25.55 -2.85 4.57
CA VAL A 110 -26.56 -3.91 4.49
C VAL A 110 -27.41 -3.68 3.24
N GLY A 111 -27.42 -4.67 2.34
CA GLY A 111 -28.16 -4.60 1.10
C GLY A 111 -27.80 -5.74 0.14
N ASP A 112 -28.50 -5.76 -1.00
CA ASP A 112 -28.18 -6.71 -2.07
C ASP A 112 -27.16 -6.07 -3.03
N ILE A 113 -26.00 -6.68 -3.16
CA ILE A 113 -24.91 -6.23 -4.06
C ILE A 113 -25.37 -6.06 -5.52
N ARG A 114 -26.42 -6.77 -5.94
CA ARG A 114 -26.95 -6.71 -7.31
C ARG A 114 -27.80 -5.46 -7.54
N ASN A 115 -28.38 -4.92 -6.50
CA ASN A 115 -29.36 -3.84 -6.55
C ASN A 115 -28.87 -2.53 -5.92
N MET A 116 -27.71 -2.55 -5.26
CA MET A 116 -27.10 -1.34 -4.67
C MET A 116 -26.20 -0.66 -5.71
N ASP A 117 -26.60 0.54 -6.10
CA ASP A 117 -25.76 1.46 -6.90
C ASP A 117 -24.84 2.26 -5.96
N VAL A 118 -23.87 1.57 -5.36
CA VAL A 118 -22.91 2.17 -4.44
C VAL A 118 -21.49 1.82 -4.91
N ASP A 119 -20.70 2.84 -5.15
CA ASP A 119 -19.27 2.67 -5.44
C ASP A 119 -18.50 2.45 -4.13
N THR A 120 -18.24 1.17 -3.82
CA THR A 120 -17.47 0.79 -2.62
C THR A 120 -16.04 1.27 -2.68
N LEU A 121 -15.45 1.42 -3.89
CA LEU A 121 -14.09 1.91 -4.06
C LEU A 121 -13.98 3.41 -3.77
N GLU A 122 -15.01 4.18 -4.11
CA GLU A 122 -15.06 5.60 -3.76
C GLU A 122 -15.11 5.79 -2.23
N ILE A 123 -16.00 5.05 -1.57
CA ILE A 123 -16.09 5.08 -0.10
C ILE A 123 -14.77 4.66 0.56
N GLN A 124 -14.12 3.63 0.04
CA GLN A 124 -12.84 3.17 0.55
C GLN A 124 -11.77 4.25 0.40
N ARG A 125 -11.72 4.93 -0.75
CA ARG A 125 -10.78 6.03 -1.01
C ARG A 125 -11.01 7.21 -0.07
N GLU A 126 -12.26 7.59 0.15
CA GLU A 126 -12.60 8.64 1.12
C GLU A 126 -12.09 8.30 2.53
N MET A 127 -12.25 7.05 2.95
CA MET A 127 -11.75 6.58 4.24
C MET A 127 -10.20 6.61 4.29
N GLU A 128 -9.51 6.22 3.22
CA GLU A 128 -8.05 6.29 3.10
C GLU A 128 -7.55 7.73 3.23
N GLU A 129 -8.19 8.67 2.53
CA GLU A 129 -7.84 10.09 2.62
C GLU A 129 -8.07 10.65 4.03
N GLU A 130 -9.18 10.28 4.66
CA GLU A 130 -9.46 10.71 6.03
C GLU A 130 -8.43 10.15 7.03
N PHE A 131 -8.04 8.89 6.88
CA PHE A 131 -6.98 8.28 7.72
C PHE A 131 -5.64 8.97 7.50
N ALA A 132 -5.27 9.23 6.23
CA ALA A 132 -4.03 9.92 5.90
C ALA A 132 -4.00 11.34 6.50
N ASN A 133 -5.08 12.12 6.37
CA ASN A 133 -5.20 13.47 6.92
C ASN A 133 -5.06 13.49 8.45
N LYS A 134 -5.54 12.45 9.13
CA LYS A 134 -5.49 12.33 10.60
C LYS A 134 -4.26 11.54 11.08
N LYS A 135 -3.36 11.16 10.17
CA LYS A 135 -2.14 10.37 10.46
C LYS A 135 -2.44 9.06 11.20
N ILE A 136 -3.50 8.38 10.79
CA ILE A 136 -3.92 7.10 11.33
C ILE A 136 -3.50 6.01 10.36
N THR A 137 -2.76 5.01 10.82
CA THR A 137 -2.38 3.84 10.03
C THR A 137 -3.43 2.76 10.18
N ALA A 138 -4.31 2.62 9.19
CA ALA A 138 -5.32 1.57 9.14
C ALA A 138 -5.65 1.24 7.69
N PHE A 139 -6.18 0.07 7.45
CA PHE A 139 -6.58 -0.42 6.13
C PHE A 139 -8.11 -0.43 6.06
N PRO A 140 -8.72 0.50 5.33
CA PRO A 140 -10.18 0.52 5.17
C PRO A 140 -10.63 -0.53 4.17
N GLU A 141 -11.73 -1.18 4.50
CA GLU A 141 -12.43 -2.13 3.66
C GLU A 141 -13.92 -1.85 3.69
N VAL A 142 -14.60 -1.95 2.55
CA VAL A 142 -16.03 -1.73 2.43
C VAL A 142 -16.69 -2.98 1.91
N TYR A 143 -17.67 -3.50 2.65
CA TYR A 143 -18.38 -4.72 2.29
C TYR A 143 -19.88 -4.46 2.19
N ILE A 144 -20.51 -5.00 1.14
CA ILE A 144 -21.96 -5.07 1.02
C ILE A 144 -22.36 -6.47 1.48
N VAL A 145 -23.23 -6.55 2.47
CA VAL A 145 -23.68 -7.80 3.06
C VAL A 145 -25.20 -7.86 3.10
N PRO A 146 -25.82 -8.99 2.79
CA PRO A 146 -27.28 -9.10 2.80
C PRO A 146 -27.87 -9.04 4.21
N ASN A 147 -27.12 -9.51 5.20
CA ASN A 147 -27.45 -9.50 6.61
C ASN A 147 -26.20 -9.13 7.41
N PHE A 148 -26.36 -8.30 8.43
CA PHE A 148 -25.22 -7.80 9.21
C PHE A 148 -24.51 -8.92 10.00
N GLU A 149 -25.26 -9.80 10.64
CA GLU A 149 -24.68 -10.87 11.47
C GLU A 149 -23.90 -11.89 10.62
N ASP A 150 -24.54 -12.43 9.60
CA ASP A 150 -23.89 -13.40 8.69
C ASP A 150 -22.73 -12.76 7.92
N GLY A 151 -22.89 -11.50 7.55
CA GLY A 151 -21.84 -10.73 6.87
C GLY A 151 -20.58 -10.59 7.72
N ILE A 152 -20.72 -10.23 9.00
CA ILE A 152 -19.58 -10.13 9.93
C ILE A 152 -18.89 -11.48 10.07
N ILE A 153 -19.64 -12.57 10.27
CA ILE A 153 -19.06 -13.91 10.39
C ILE A 153 -18.27 -14.27 9.14
N GLY A 154 -18.83 -14.03 7.95
CA GLY A 154 -18.15 -14.26 6.68
C GLY A 154 -16.88 -13.44 6.54
N ILE A 155 -16.92 -12.16 6.88
CA ILE A 155 -15.75 -11.27 6.81
C ILE A 155 -14.66 -11.74 7.78
N ILE A 156 -14.99 -12.09 9.02
CA ILE A 156 -14.03 -12.58 10.00
C ILE A 156 -13.34 -13.87 9.51
N GLN A 157 -14.09 -14.78 8.89
CA GLN A 157 -13.54 -16.02 8.36
C GLN A 157 -12.64 -15.81 7.14
N ALA A 158 -12.98 -14.85 6.28
CA ALA A 158 -12.26 -14.56 5.04
C ALA A 158 -11.06 -13.62 5.23
N ASN A 159 -11.02 -12.86 6.34
CA ASN A 159 -10.00 -11.84 6.54
C ASN A 159 -8.63 -12.43 6.86
N GLY A 160 -7.62 -11.91 6.18
CA GLY A 160 -6.22 -12.21 6.41
C GLY A 160 -5.62 -13.24 5.45
N LEU A 161 -4.30 -13.16 5.31
CA LEU A 161 -3.50 -13.98 4.41
C LEU A 161 -2.20 -14.39 5.08
N ALA A 162 -1.75 -15.62 4.83
CA ALA A 162 -0.40 -16.10 5.15
C ALA A 162 0.04 -15.89 6.62
N GLY A 163 -0.85 -16.17 7.58
CA GLY A 163 -0.55 -16.01 9.01
C GLY A 163 -0.77 -14.60 9.55
N MET A 164 -1.24 -13.66 8.72
CA MET A 164 -1.66 -12.30 9.14
C MET A 164 -3.18 -12.20 9.25
N GLN A 165 -3.82 -13.29 9.67
CA GLN A 165 -5.25 -13.30 9.95
C GLN A 165 -5.58 -12.40 11.13
N SER A 166 -6.77 -11.83 11.12
CA SER A 166 -7.29 -11.10 12.26
C SER A 166 -7.50 -12.05 13.45
N ASN A 167 -6.88 -11.72 14.56
CA ASN A 167 -6.97 -12.48 15.81
C ASN A 167 -7.71 -11.71 16.91
N THR A 168 -8.13 -10.50 16.62
CA THR A 168 -8.86 -9.62 17.53
C THR A 168 -9.97 -8.93 16.75
N VAL A 169 -11.20 -8.99 17.27
CA VAL A 169 -12.35 -8.31 16.66
C VAL A 169 -12.80 -7.20 17.60
N MET A 170 -13.05 -6.03 17.06
CA MET A 170 -13.50 -4.86 17.80
C MET A 170 -14.80 -4.33 17.18
N PHE A 171 -15.81 -4.15 17.99
CA PHE A 171 -17.10 -3.59 17.58
C PHE A 171 -17.29 -2.19 18.13
N GLY A 172 -17.80 -1.30 17.28
CA GLY A 172 -18.25 0.04 17.68
C GLY A 172 -19.77 0.09 17.81
N TRP A 173 -20.23 0.41 19.00
CA TRP A 173 -21.64 0.65 19.31
C TRP A 173 -22.01 2.12 19.15
#